data_ffa62d50a59c489991819d7d53409696
#
_entry.id   ffa62d50a59c489991819d7d53409696
#
_cell.length_a   1.000
_cell.length_b   1.000
_cell.length_c   1.000
_cell.angle_alpha   90.00
_cell.angle_beta   90.00
_cell.angle_gamma   90.00
#
_symmetry.space_group_name_H-M   'P 1'
#
loop_
_entity.id
_entity.type
_entity.pdbx_description
1 polymer ?
#
loop_
_entity_poly.entity_id
_entity_poly.type
_entity_poly.pdbx_seq_one_letter_code
_entity_poly.pdbx_strand_id
1 'polypeptide(L)'
;MLVTDGFASMSGENGYMTRYSHTQKDNNSPEVRLSDIVAKLSAKGLKLGVYDSPFWLHYDNGDAVIPGTDGIKVSSLRFNPKTDKVLHPEKEDYFWWVNTSHPGAEQFFEGFFKHYADLGVHFVRMDFLSWYEDGMNYTDVIDKGYGRENYVRGMQWICKYAQKYGVYVSLVMPHLKDNAIIEKFAGNMVRIDADALKGGWFRFSENNRGNIRGGWPNSETAFDGFVNWSKISGRKKIRLDGDFIRIGSYANDDEKMSVVSLPLMAGGPVAVTDMPTGHDLSFFQNAELLALQKDGFVGQPVARDLWNTDGEMWYGQMKDGSWVIGLFNRSADTALRSLELSKIGLTGTWNVRDLWKHADEGKVSEKIEASVPSHGCKIVKLTKAN
;
A
#
# COMPACT_ATOMS: atom_id res chain seq x y z
N MET A 1 -2.33 -0.84 12.74
CA MET A 1 -2.99 0.31 12.09
C MET A 1 -4.24 -0.22 11.41
N LEU A 2 -5.37 0.40 11.62
CA LEU A 2 -6.62 0.07 10.96
C LEU A 2 -6.89 1.14 9.90
N VAL A 3 -7.18 0.73 8.68
CA VAL A 3 -7.67 1.61 7.62
C VAL A 3 -9.15 1.34 7.46
N THR A 4 -9.97 2.37 7.54
CA THR A 4 -11.42 2.26 7.34
C THR A 4 -11.79 2.93 6.04
N ASP A 5 -12.54 2.23 5.21
CA ASP A 5 -13.12 2.75 3.99
C ASP A 5 -14.45 3.44 4.32
N GLY A 6 -14.63 4.64 3.79
CA GLY A 6 -15.89 5.37 3.85
C GLY A 6 -16.35 5.81 5.24
N PHE A 7 -15.46 5.81 6.21
CA PHE A 7 -15.82 6.28 7.52
C PHE A 7 -15.66 7.79 7.64
N ALA A 8 -16.67 8.38 7.95
CA ALA A 8 -16.83 9.66 8.55
C ALA A 8 -17.68 10.60 7.74
N SER A 9 -18.91 10.48 7.98
CA SER A 9 -19.71 11.66 8.03
C SER A 9 -19.23 12.46 9.24
N MET A 10 -18.50 13.47 8.95
CA MET A 10 -17.99 14.44 9.92
C MET A 10 -18.94 15.61 10.03
N SER A 11 -20.23 15.36 9.93
CA SER A 11 -21.21 16.41 10.08
C SER A 11 -21.03 17.09 11.43
N GLY A 12 -20.58 18.33 11.39
CA GLY A 12 -20.52 19.22 12.53
C GLY A 12 -19.17 19.45 13.16
N GLU A 13 -18.10 18.71 12.89
CA GLU A 13 -16.81 19.02 13.50
C GLU A 13 -16.03 20.06 12.73
N ASN A 14 -16.17 20.14 11.44
CA ASN A 14 -15.90 21.31 10.62
C ASN A 14 -16.41 21.08 9.20
N GLY A 15 -16.99 22.06 8.57
CA GLY A 15 -17.51 22.00 7.21
C GLY A 15 -16.46 21.90 6.10
N TYR A 16 -15.24 21.56 6.45
CA TYR A 16 -14.10 21.56 5.57
C TYR A 16 -13.97 20.28 4.76
N MET A 17 -14.12 19.15 5.43
CA MET A 17 -13.95 17.82 4.85
C MET A 17 -15.10 16.92 5.25
N THR A 18 -16.23 17.06 4.66
CA THR A 18 -17.28 16.09 4.86
C THR A 18 -16.96 14.84 4.07
N ARG A 19 -17.17 13.77 4.72
CA ARG A 19 -17.07 12.46 4.14
C ARG A 19 -18.43 11.94 3.90
N TYR A 20 -18.51 11.25 2.85
CA TYR A 20 -19.65 10.44 2.65
C TYR A 20 -19.34 9.02 3.09
N SER A 21 -20.30 8.34 3.64
CA SER A 21 -20.21 6.94 3.97
C SER A 21 -21.29 6.16 3.22
N HIS A 22 -20.89 5.12 2.53
CA HIS A 22 -21.82 4.21 1.87
C HIS A 22 -22.79 3.53 2.85
N THR A 23 -22.44 3.48 4.12
CA THR A 23 -23.18 2.76 5.15
C THR A 23 -24.22 3.62 5.87
N GLN A 24 -24.23 4.92 5.66
CA GLN A 24 -25.08 5.84 6.44
C GLN A 24 -26.46 6.12 5.86
N LYS A 25 -26.92 5.42 4.87
CA LYS A 25 -28.34 5.50 4.48
C LYS A 25 -29.28 4.73 5.41
N ASP A 26 -28.73 4.10 6.44
CA ASP A 26 -29.54 3.45 7.46
C ASP A 26 -29.80 4.43 8.60
N ASN A 27 -30.97 5.07 8.56
CA ASN A 27 -31.43 6.04 9.55
C ASN A 27 -31.52 5.49 11.00
N ASN A 28 -31.17 4.25 11.24
CA ASN A 28 -31.25 3.56 12.51
C ASN A 28 -29.88 3.31 13.17
N SER A 29 -28.78 3.67 12.51
CA SER A 29 -27.46 3.52 13.13
C SER A 29 -27.12 4.74 13.96
N PRO A 30 -26.58 4.57 15.20
CA PRO A 30 -26.15 5.69 16.01
C PRO A 30 -25.04 6.46 15.30
N GLU A 31 -25.08 7.79 15.40
CA GLU A 31 -24.01 8.65 14.90
C GLU A 31 -22.69 8.24 15.53
N VAL A 32 -21.72 7.83 14.71
CA VAL A 32 -20.38 7.45 15.17
C VAL A 32 -19.41 8.54 14.74
N ARG A 33 -18.84 9.24 15.69
CA ARG A 33 -17.83 10.27 15.43
C ARG A 33 -16.47 9.65 15.22
N LEU A 34 -15.70 10.23 14.31
CA LEU A 34 -14.33 9.78 14.03
C LEU A 34 -13.44 9.89 15.28
N SER A 35 -13.62 10.95 16.06
CA SER A 35 -12.96 11.15 17.35
C SER A 35 -13.19 9.99 18.34
N ASP A 36 -14.42 9.46 18.40
CA ASP A 36 -14.76 8.33 19.26
C ASP A 36 -14.08 7.03 18.82
N ILE A 37 -13.98 6.82 17.49
CA ILE A 37 -13.25 5.69 16.92
C ILE A 37 -11.76 5.81 17.25
N VAL A 38 -11.17 6.98 17.04
CA VAL A 38 -9.77 7.24 17.39
C VAL A 38 -9.51 6.95 18.86
N ALA A 39 -10.37 7.45 19.77
CA ALA A 39 -10.23 7.21 21.20
C ALA A 39 -10.28 5.72 21.56
N LYS A 40 -11.24 4.97 20.99
CA LYS A 40 -11.36 3.52 21.20
C LYS A 40 -10.17 2.73 20.68
N LEU A 41 -9.64 3.10 19.52
CA LEU A 41 -8.47 2.44 18.94
C LEU A 41 -7.20 2.76 19.74
N SER A 42 -7.01 4.03 20.12
CA SER A 42 -5.87 4.49 20.91
C SER A 42 -5.81 3.80 22.27
N ALA A 43 -6.96 3.58 22.92
CA ALA A 43 -7.04 2.82 24.17
C ALA A 43 -6.56 1.36 24.04
N LYS A 44 -6.51 0.83 22.81
CA LYS A 44 -5.98 -0.49 22.48
C LYS A 44 -4.56 -0.46 21.89
N GLY A 45 -3.90 0.69 21.87
CA GLY A 45 -2.58 0.86 21.23
C GLY A 45 -2.61 0.84 19.71
N LEU A 46 -3.80 1.00 19.12
CA LEU A 46 -4.00 1.03 17.66
C LEU A 46 -4.12 2.46 17.16
N LYS A 47 -3.84 2.67 15.88
CA LYS A 47 -3.98 3.96 15.20
C LYS A 47 -5.03 3.85 14.10
N LEU A 48 -5.82 4.91 13.92
CA LEU A 48 -6.78 4.99 12.82
C LEU A 48 -6.08 5.44 11.54
N GLY A 49 -6.43 4.80 10.44
CA GLY A 49 -6.22 5.26 9.09
C GLY A 49 -7.55 5.50 8.39
N VAL A 50 -7.57 6.42 7.43
CA VAL A 50 -8.74 6.74 6.61
C VAL A 50 -8.44 6.59 5.13
N TYR A 51 -9.50 6.33 4.35
CA TYR A 51 -9.49 6.37 2.91
C TYR A 51 -10.09 7.69 2.46
N ASP A 52 -9.25 8.60 1.99
CA ASP A 52 -9.64 9.93 1.56
C ASP A 52 -8.52 10.59 0.74
N SER A 53 -8.79 11.69 0.04
CA SER A 53 -7.79 12.40 -0.77
C SER A 53 -8.04 13.90 -0.80
N PRO A 54 -6.99 14.75 -0.65
CA PRO A 54 -7.13 16.18 -0.84
C PRO A 54 -7.33 16.59 -2.30
N PHE A 55 -7.22 15.67 -3.24
CA PHE A 55 -7.64 15.89 -4.62
C PHE A 55 -9.16 15.86 -4.80
N TRP A 56 -9.91 15.33 -3.81
CA TRP A 56 -11.36 15.20 -3.89
C TRP A 56 -12.08 16.34 -3.21
N LEU A 57 -13.18 16.79 -3.84
CA LEU A 57 -14.14 17.72 -3.25
C LEU A 57 -15.48 17.03 -3.10
N HIS A 58 -16.04 17.11 -1.91
CA HIS A 58 -17.43 16.77 -1.69
C HIS A 58 -18.31 17.93 -2.14
N TYR A 59 -19.33 17.65 -2.94
CA TYR A 59 -20.18 18.73 -3.45
C TYR A 59 -21.03 19.38 -2.34
N ASP A 60 -21.33 18.66 -1.27
CA ASP A 60 -22.08 19.15 -0.12
C ASP A 60 -21.37 20.27 0.66
N ASN A 61 -20.07 20.44 0.45
CA ASN A 61 -19.26 21.46 1.12
C ASN A 61 -19.05 22.73 0.30
N GLY A 62 -19.78 22.88 -0.79
CA GLY A 62 -19.55 23.98 -1.73
C GLY A 62 -19.49 25.37 -1.13
N ASP A 63 -20.25 25.63 -0.07
CA ASP A 63 -20.32 26.93 0.57
C ASP A 63 -19.34 27.13 1.75
N ALA A 64 -18.62 26.09 2.17
CA ALA A 64 -17.62 26.23 3.21
C ALA A 64 -16.47 27.13 2.75
N VAL A 65 -16.03 28.02 3.63
CA VAL A 65 -14.86 28.88 3.40
C VAL A 65 -13.60 28.10 3.80
N ILE A 66 -12.59 28.12 2.94
CA ILE A 66 -11.31 27.46 3.20
C ILE A 66 -10.57 28.26 4.28
N PRO A 67 -10.21 27.65 5.42
CA PRO A 67 -9.47 28.31 6.47
C PRO A 67 -8.15 28.88 5.98
N GLY A 68 -7.81 30.08 6.43
CA GLY A 68 -6.58 30.77 6.03
C GLY A 68 -6.65 31.47 4.66
N THR A 69 -7.86 31.57 4.07
CA THR A 69 -8.10 32.33 2.84
C THR A 69 -9.02 33.52 3.12
N ASP A 70 -8.98 34.51 2.23
CA ASP A 70 -9.90 35.66 2.28
C ASP A 70 -11.23 35.32 1.60
N GLY A 71 -12.04 34.48 2.29
CA GLY A 71 -13.38 34.11 1.87
C GLY A 71 -13.50 33.18 0.68
N ILE A 72 -12.42 32.48 0.29
CA ILE A 72 -12.45 31.52 -0.81
C ILE A 72 -13.30 30.31 -0.41
N LYS A 73 -14.33 30.02 -1.21
CA LYS A 73 -15.21 28.87 -0.99
C LYS A 73 -14.63 27.59 -1.59
N VAL A 74 -14.90 26.46 -0.94
CA VAL A 74 -14.49 25.12 -1.42
C VAL A 74 -14.99 24.86 -2.85
N SER A 75 -16.21 25.28 -3.18
CA SER A 75 -16.78 25.11 -4.52
C SER A 75 -15.96 25.79 -5.63
N SER A 76 -15.22 26.86 -5.31
CA SER A 76 -14.38 27.55 -6.29
C SER A 76 -13.14 26.76 -6.71
N LEU A 77 -12.75 25.74 -5.93
CA LEU A 77 -11.62 24.86 -6.27
C LEU A 77 -11.93 23.89 -7.40
N ARG A 78 -13.18 23.73 -7.79
CA ARG A 78 -13.56 22.81 -8.87
C ARG A 78 -12.94 23.24 -10.18
N PHE A 79 -12.59 22.24 -11.00
CA PHE A 79 -12.30 22.51 -12.40
C PHE A 79 -13.53 23.07 -13.11
N ASN A 80 -13.30 23.74 -14.25
CA ASN A 80 -14.37 24.32 -15.03
C ASN A 80 -15.46 23.26 -15.32
N PRO A 81 -16.73 23.51 -14.93
CA PRO A 81 -17.82 22.57 -15.11
C PRO A 81 -18.03 22.09 -16.55
N LYS A 82 -17.64 22.89 -17.55
CA LYS A 82 -17.72 22.48 -18.98
C LYS A 82 -16.75 21.41 -19.37
N THR A 83 -15.74 21.20 -18.56
CA THR A 83 -14.66 20.24 -18.81
C THR A 83 -14.56 19.19 -17.72
N ASP A 84 -15.20 19.42 -16.58
CA ASP A 84 -15.32 18.42 -15.54
C ASP A 84 -16.30 17.37 -15.99
N LYS A 85 -15.79 16.17 -16.21
CA LYS A 85 -16.62 14.99 -16.32
C LYS A 85 -16.69 14.36 -14.96
N VAL A 86 -17.87 14.01 -14.57
CA VAL A 86 -18.05 13.12 -13.44
C VAL A 86 -17.53 11.76 -13.84
N LEU A 87 -16.65 11.18 -13.04
CA LEU A 87 -15.98 9.91 -13.32
C LEU A 87 -16.95 8.78 -13.60
N HIS A 88 -18.09 8.83 -12.93
CA HIS A 88 -19.19 7.90 -13.14
C HIS A 88 -20.47 8.72 -13.16
N PRO A 89 -21.06 8.94 -14.34
CA PRO A 89 -22.29 9.71 -14.44
C PRO A 89 -23.41 9.23 -13.51
N GLU A 90 -23.47 7.93 -13.26
CA GLU A 90 -24.40 7.32 -12.30
C GLU A 90 -24.02 7.54 -10.83
N LYS A 91 -22.86 8.14 -10.58
CA LYS A 91 -22.31 8.42 -9.25
C LYS A 91 -21.87 9.88 -9.14
N GLU A 92 -22.61 10.77 -9.73
CA GLU A 92 -22.31 12.21 -9.74
C GLU A 92 -22.13 12.80 -8.34
N ASP A 93 -22.69 12.15 -7.35
CA ASP A 93 -22.66 12.56 -5.95
C ASP A 93 -21.38 12.19 -5.21
N TYR A 94 -20.44 11.51 -5.86
CA TYR A 94 -19.28 10.98 -5.16
C TYR A 94 -18.29 12.07 -4.77
N PHE A 95 -17.65 12.70 -5.76
CA PHE A 95 -16.70 13.77 -5.53
C PHE A 95 -16.37 14.51 -6.84
N TRP A 96 -15.86 15.71 -6.68
CA TRP A 96 -15.27 16.53 -7.72
C TRP A 96 -13.76 16.59 -7.52
N TRP A 97 -13.03 17.08 -8.51
CA TRP A 97 -11.59 17.22 -8.43
C TRP A 97 -11.17 18.63 -8.06
N VAL A 98 -10.10 18.74 -7.26
CA VAL A 98 -9.52 20.03 -6.89
C VAL A 98 -8.66 20.57 -8.01
N ASN A 99 -8.92 21.81 -8.42
CA ASN A 99 -8.01 22.56 -9.27
C ASN A 99 -6.81 23.05 -8.45
N THR A 100 -5.67 22.38 -8.54
CA THR A 100 -4.47 22.79 -7.83
C THR A 100 -3.86 24.10 -8.35
N SER A 101 -4.32 24.64 -9.48
CA SER A 101 -3.92 25.97 -9.95
C SER A 101 -4.70 27.11 -9.28
N HIS A 102 -5.76 26.80 -8.53
CA HIS A 102 -6.57 27.81 -7.85
C HIS A 102 -5.82 28.37 -6.63
N PRO A 103 -5.86 29.69 -6.37
CA PRO A 103 -5.14 30.33 -5.26
C PRO A 103 -5.43 29.75 -3.86
N GLY A 104 -6.63 29.22 -3.62
CA GLY A 104 -7.00 28.61 -2.33
C GLY A 104 -6.68 27.13 -2.22
N ALA A 105 -6.16 26.49 -3.26
CA ALA A 105 -5.99 25.03 -3.27
C ALA A 105 -4.89 24.56 -2.29
N GLU A 106 -3.82 25.31 -2.16
CA GLU A 106 -2.76 24.95 -1.20
C GLU A 106 -3.27 24.97 0.24
N GLN A 107 -4.05 25.99 0.62
CA GLN A 107 -4.67 26.09 1.94
C GLN A 107 -5.67 24.95 2.18
N PHE A 108 -6.39 24.53 1.14
CA PHE A 108 -7.27 23.37 1.23
C PHE A 108 -6.50 22.08 1.53
N PHE A 109 -5.37 21.83 0.84
CA PHE A 109 -4.50 20.69 1.12
C PHE A 109 -3.92 20.75 2.53
N GLU A 110 -3.46 21.91 2.98
CA GLU A 110 -2.99 22.08 4.36
C GLU A 110 -4.08 21.75 5.37
N GLY A 111 -5.26 22.31 5.18
CA GLY A 111 -6.41 22.08 6.05
C GLY A 111 -6.82 20.59 6.12
N PHE A 112 -6.74 19.87 5.02
CA PHE A 112 -6.99 18.44 4.95
C PHE A 112 -6.09 17.67 5.93
N PHE A 113 -4.78 17.85 5.87
CA PHE A 113 -3.84 17.16 6.75
C PHE A 113 -3.95 17.61 8.19
N LYS A 114 -4.16 18.93 8.40
CA LYS A 114 -4.37 19.48 9.74
C LYS A 114 -5.61 18.87 10.39
N HIS A 115 -6.73 18.81 9.67
CA HIS A 115 -7.98 18.25 10.16
C HIS A 115 -7.83 16.81 10.65
N TYR A 116 -7.24 15.94 9.82
CA TYR A 116 -7.03 14.56 10.21
C TYR A 116 -6.03 14.39 11.36
N ALA A 117 -4.97 15.18 11.38
CA ALA A 117 -4.01 15.16 12.47
C ALA A 117 -4.64 15.62 13.81
N ASP A 118 -5.43 16.68 13.78
CA ASP A 118 -6.14 17.19 14.98
C ASP A 118 -7.11 16.15 15.54
N LEU A 119 -7.70 15.31 14.71
CA LEU A 119 -8.55 14.19 15.10
C LEU A 119 -7.75 12.95 15.58
N GLY A 120 -6.42 12.96 15.47
CA GLY A 120 -5.58 11.81 15.81
C GLY A 120 -5.53 10.71 14.77
N VAL A 121 -5.89 11.00 13.53
CA VAL A 121 -5.68 10.12 12.37
C VAL A 121 -4.23 10.18 11.95
N HIS A 122 -3.60 9.01 11.78
CA HIS A 122 -2.16 8.90 11.49
C HIS A 122 -1.85 8.33 10.10
N PHE A 123 -2.87 7.97 9.33
CA PHE A 123 -2.70 7.34 8.02
C PHE A 123 -3.83 7.75 7.09
N VAL A 124 -3.48 8.12 5.87
CA VAL A 124 -4.43 8.41 4.81
C VAL A 124 -4.07 7.59 3.57
N ARG A 125 -5.05 6.84 3.04
CA ARG A 125 -4.95 6.10 1.78
C ARG A 125 -5.65 6.92 0.70
N MET A 126 -4.90 7.38 -0.28
CA MET A 126 -5.36 8.25 -1.36
C MET A 126 -5.45 7.47 -2.66
N ASP A 127 -6.62 7.44 -3.26
CA ASP A 127 -6.89 6.65 -4.46
C ASP A 127 -7.19 7.49 -5.70
N PHE A 128 -7.36 6.80 -6.84
CA PHE A 128 -7.69 7.36 -8.15
C PHE A 128 -6.67 8.36 -8.70
N LEU A 129 -5.39 8.19 -8.35
CA LEU A 129 -4.34 9.16 -8.72
C LEU A 129 -4.10 9.22 -10.23
N SER A 130 -4.20 8.09 -10.96
CA SER A 130 -4.13 8.06 -12.43
C SER A 130 -5.30 8.79 -13.07
N TRP A 131 -6.51 8.65 -12.51
CA TRP A 131 -7.69 9.35 -13.02
C TRP A 131 -7.53 10.86 -12.88
N TYR A 132 -6.97 11.32 -11.78
CA TYR A 132 -6.66 12.73 -11.62
C TYR A 132 -5.59 13.19 -12.61
N GLU A 133 -4.51 12.42 -12.81
CA GLU A 133 -3.38 12.83 -13.63
C GLU A 133 -3.75 12.93 -15.12
N ASP A 134 -4.28 11.86 -15.71
CA ASP A 134 -4.53 11.81 -17.15
C ASP A 134 -5.87 11.15 -17.55
N GLY A 135 -6.71 10.82 -16.57
CA GLY A 135 -8.02 10.24 -16.82
C GLY A 135 -7.99 8.76 -17.19
N MET A 136 -6.86 8.07 -17.02
CA MET A 136 -6.71 6.69 -17.45
C MET A 136 -6.94 5.70 -16.30
N ASN A 137 -7.66 4.64 -16.62
CA ASN A 137 -7.79 3.45 -15.81
C ASN A 137 -7.53 2.23 -16.68
N TYR A 138 -6.43 1.50 -16.44
CA TYR A 138 -5.93 0.50 -17.38
C TYR A 138 -5.63 1.13 -18.75
N THR A 139 -6.32 0.66 -19.78
CA THR A 139 -6.26 1.20 -21.14
C THR A 139 -7.46 2.11 -21.46
N ASP A 140 -8.39 2.22 -20.51
CA ASP A 140 -9.64 2.94 -20.71
C ASP A 140 -9.49 4.41 -20.33
N VAL A 141 -10.02 5.28 -21.16
CA VAL A 141 -10.17 6.70 -20.88
C VAL A 141 -11.45 6.87 -20.05
N ILE A 142 -11.28 7.12 -18.76
CA ILE A 142 -12.40 7.37 -17.83
C ILE A 142 -12.80 8.83 -17.87
N ASP A 143 -11.81 9.72 -17.94
CA ASP A 143 -11.96 11.16 -18.00
C ASP A 143 -10.82 11.75 -18.84
N LYS A 144 -10.79 13.06 -19.01
CA LYS A 144 -9.69 13.73 -19.70
C LYS A 144 -8.43 13.90 -18.84
N GLY A 145 -8.54 13.67 -17.51
CA GLY A 145 -7.52 14.02 -16.53
C GLY A 145 -7.29 15.52 -16.36
N TYR A 146 -6.53 15.87 -15.37
CA TYR A 146 -6.27 17.27 -14.99
C TYR A 146 -4.82 17.68 -15.25
N GLY A 147 -4.03 16.79 -15.76
CA GLY A 147 -2.68 17.03 -16.26
C GLY A 147 -1.58 16.82 -15.22
N ARG A 148 -0.41 16.46 -15.75
CA ARG A 148 0.78 16.18 -14.94
C ARG A 148 1.20 17.34 -14.05
N GLU A 149 1.11 18.58 -14.52
CA GLU A 149 1.49 19.75 -13.73
C GLU A 149 0.65 19.91 -12.45
N ASN A 150 -0.67 19.79 -12.60
CA ASN A 150 -1.60 19.83 -11.46
C ASN A 150 -1.37 18.66 -10.49
N TYR A 151 -1.12 17.48 -11.02
CA TYR A 151 -0.77 16.31 -10.23
C TYR A 151 0.50 16.54 -9.40
N VAL A 152 1.59 16.97 -10.05
CA VAL A 152 2.87 17.23 -9.39
C VAL A 152 2.74 18.27 -8.29
N ARG A 153 2.01 19.38 -8.55
CA ARG A 153 1.76 20.43 -7.56
C ARG A 153 1.04 19.90 -6.33
N GLY A 154 -0.04 19.15 -6.52
CA GLY A 154 -0.76 18.53 -5.42
C GLY A 154 0.09 17.52 -4.64
N MET A 155 0.89 16.71 -5.34
CA MET A 155 1.80 15.76 -4.69
C MET A 155 2.90 16.47 -3.88
N GLN A 156 3.38 17.64 -4.31
CA GLN A 156 4.30 18.46 -3.52
C GLN A 156 3.65 18.96 -2.22
N TRP A 157 2.40 19.40 -2.28
CA TRP A 157 1.66 19.81 -1.08
C TRP A 157 1.35 18.61 -0.15
N ILE A 158 1.03 17.45 -0.71
CA ILE A 158 0.89 16.21 0.07
C ILE A 158 2.18 15.93 0.83
N CYS A 159 3.32 15.95 0.16
CA CYS A 159 4.63 15.77 0.81
C CYS A 159 4.84 16.77 1.96
N LYS A 160 4.64 18.05 1.67
CA LYS A 160 4.85 19.17 2.62
C LYS A 160 3.97 19.02 3.86
N TYR A 161 2.68 18.82 3.66
CA TYR A 161 1.72 18.86 4.77
C TYR A 161 1.57 17.54 5.51
N ALA A 162 1.74 16.41 4.83
CA ALA A 162 1.82 15.11 5.51
C ALA A 162 3.01 15.07 6.48
N GLN A 163 4.17 15.58 6.07
CA GLN A 163 5.34 15.70 6.97
C GLN A 163 5.09 16.69 8.11
N LYS A 164 4.53 17.87 7.81
CA LYS A 164 4.23 18.90 8.81
C LYS A 164 3.33 18.38 9.93
N TYR A 165 2.31 17.60 9.57
CA TYR A 165 1.30 17.12 10.52
C TYR A 165 1.49 15.66 10.96
N GLY A 166 2.56 14.99 10.52
CA GLY A 166 2.89 13.63 10.96
C GLY A 166 1.91 12.56 10.46
N VAL A 167 1.31 12.76 9.28
CA VAL A 167 0.38 11.82 8.67
C VAL A 167 1.12 10.92 7.67
N TYR A 168 0.93 9.62 7.79
CA TYR A 168 1.48 8.63 6.87
C TYR A 168 0.59 8.52 5.63
N VAL A 169 1.17 8.60 4.44
CA VAL A 169 0.43 8.63 3.17
C VAL A 169 0.67 7.35 2.38
N SER A 170 -0.43 6.70 1.99
CA SER A 170 -0.48 5.60 1.04
C SER A 170 -1.07 6.08 -0.28
N LEU A 171 -0.32 5.90 -1.36
CA LEU A 171 -0.72 6.30 -2.71
C LEU A 171 -1.27 5.10 -3.47
N VAL A 172 -2.47 5.23 -4.04
CA VAL A 172 -3.14 4.18 -4.79
C VAL A 172 -3.44 4.65 -6.21
N MET A 173 -3.32 3.75 -7.17
CA MET A 173 -3.50 4.00 -8.59
C MET A 173 -2.56 5.06 -9.22
N PRO A 174 -1.31 5.24 -8.80
CA PRO A 174 -0.41 6.12 -9.53
C PRO A 174 0.17 5.42 -10.75
N HIS A 175 0.54 6.18 -11.77
CA HIS A 175 1.21 5.63 -12.95
C HIS A 175 2.68 5.22 -12.71
N LEU A 176 3.30 5.69 -11.63
CA LEU A 176 4.72 5.46 -11.31
C LEU A 176 5.69 5.87 -12.43
N LYS A 177 5.36 6.94 -13.16
CA LYS A 177 6.18 7.46 -14.27
C LYS A 177 7.62 7.78 -13.80
N ASP A 178 8.59 7.57 -14.66
CA ASP A 178 10.01 7.87 -14.40
C ASP A 178 10.55 7.22 -13.12
N ASN A 179 10.23 5.95 -12.91
CA ASN A 179 10.56 5.22 -11.70
C ASN A 179 9.99 5.90 -10.43
N ALA A 180 8.73 6.30 -10.52
CA ALA A 180 7.99 6.92 -9.42
C ALA A 180 8.68 8.17 -8.86
N ILE A 181 9.25 9.01 -9.73
CA ILE A 181 10.06 10.16 -9.29
C ILE A 181 9.27 11.10 -8.38
N ILE A 182 7.96 11.22 -8.59
CA ILE A 182 7.09 12.08 -7.76
C ILE A 182 6.61 11.32 -6.52
N GLU A 183 6.13 10.10 -6.70
CA GLU A 183 5.53 9.30 -5.64
C GLU A 183 6.52 8.97 -4.52
N LYS A 184 7.80 8.77 -4.86
CA LYS A 184 8.88 8.54 -3.87
C LYS A 184 9.04 9.66 -2.85
N PHE A 185 8.68 10.88 -3.20
CA PHE A 185 8.76 12.03 -2.29
C PHE A 185 7.43 12.29 -1.58
N ALA A 186 6.32 12.10 -2.28
CA ALA A 186 5.01 12.46 -1.77
C ALA A 186 4.41 11.42 -0.84
N GLY A 187 4.68 10.13 -1.06
CA GLY A 187 4.12 9.03 -0.29
C GLY A 187 5.12 8.33 0.61
N ASN A 188 4.59 7.69 1.64
CA ASN A 188 5.34 6.73 2.47
C ASN A 188 5.18 5.31 1.96
N MET A 189 4.06 5.04 1.28
CA MET A 189 3.68 3.75 0.73
C MET A 189 3.01 3.96 -0.63
N VAL A 190 3.20 3.02 -1.55
CA VAL A 190 2.61 3.09 -2.88
C VAL A 190 2.14 1.72 -3.35
N ARG A 191 0.93 1.68 -3.89
CA ARG A 191 0.36 0.53 -4.54
C ARG A 191 1.07 0.25 -5.86
N ILE A 192 1.42 -1.02 -6.10
CA ILE A 192 2.27 -1.47 -7.22
C ILE A 192 1.59 -2.43 -8.17
N ASP A 193 0.35 -2.81 -7.90
CA ASP A 193 -0.40 -3.83 -8.64
C ASP A 193 -1.87 -3.47 -8.76
N ALA A 194 -2.59 -4.21 -9.61
CA ALA A 194 -4.03 -4.15 -9.72
C ALA A 194 -4.72 -4.60 -8.43
N ASP A 195 -6.02 -4.31 -8.32
CA ASP A 195 -6.80 -4.71 -7.16
C ASP A 195 -6.77 -6.21 -6.93
N ALA A 196 -6.49 -6.61 -5.69
CA ALA A 196 -6.52 -8.02 -5.28
C ALA A 196 -7.92 -8.64 -5.40
N LEU A 197 -8.99 -7.84 -5.43
CA LEU A 197 -10.40 -8.23 -5.59
C LEU A 197 -10.78 -9.36 -4.61
N LYS A 198 -11.06 -10.56 -5.18
CA LYS A 198 -11.44 -11.74 -4.39
C LYS A 198 -10.23 -12.46 -3.78
N GLY A 199 -9.00 -12.02 -4.09
CA GLY A 199 -7.77 -12.66 -3.66
C GLY A 199 -7.46 -13.95 -4.42
N GLY A 200 -6.73 -14.87 -3.76
CA GLY A 200 -6.30 -16.15 -4.29
C GLY A 200 -4.99 -16.08 -5.08
N TRP A 201 -4.38 -17.25 -5.27
CA TRP A 201 -3.07 -17.38 -5.91
C TRP A 201 -3.01 -16.76 -7.30
N PHE A 202 -4.07 -16.95 -8.09
CA PHE A 202 -4.16 -16.40 -9.44
C PHE A 202 -3.94 -14.88 -9.45
N ARG A 203 -4.62 -14.14 -8.57
CA ARG A 203 -4.46 -12.69 -8.45
C ARG A 203 -3.12 -12.28 -7.85
N PHE A 204 -2.62 -13.08 -6.92
CA PHE A 204 -1.34 -12.79 -6.28
C PHE A 204 -0.15 -12.99 -7.21
N SER A 205 -0.18 -13.99 -8.11
CA SER A 205 1.02 -14.47 -8.79
C SER A 205 0.90 -14.79 -10.29
N GLU A 206 -0.28 -15.09 -10.82
CA GLU A 206 -0.40 -15.68 -12.17
C GLU A 206 -1.06 -14.77 -13.21
N ASN A 207 -1.99 -13.92 -12.78
CA ASN A 207 -2.77 -13.09 -13.71
C ASN A 207 -1.87 -12.22 -14.59
N ASN A 208 -1.80 -12.50 -15.87
CA ASN A 208 -0.94 -11.79 -16.82
C ASN A 208 0.52 -11.65 -16.32
N ARG A 209 1.07 -12.71 -15.74
CA ARG A 209 2.45 -12.74 -15.25
C ARG A 209 3.43 -12.15 -16.26
N GLY A 210 4.35 -11.32 -15.81
CA GLY A 210 5.37 -10.67 -16.62
C GLY A 210 4.90 -9.42 -17.36
N ASN A 211 3.63 -9.09 -17.29
CA ASN A 211 3.09 -7.88 -17.92
C ASN A 211 3.28 -6.66 -17.02
N ILE A 212 4.38 -5.95 -17.21
CA ILE A 212 4.64 -4.68 -16.55
C ILE A 212 4.26 -3.54 -17.48
N ARG A 213 3.49 -2.58 -16.99
CA ARG A 213 2.97 -1.44 -17.75
C ARG A 213 3.63 -0.14 -17.33
N GLY A 214 3.66 0.81 -18.23
CA GLY A 214 4.09 2.19 -17.98
C GLY A 214 3.03 3.07 -17.31
N GLY A 215 1.84 2.52 -17.05
CA GLY A 215 0.72 3.20 -16.42
C GLY A 215 0.00 2.29 -15.42
N TRP A 216 -1.04 2.82 -14.79
CA TRP A 216 -1.86 2.06 -13.86
C TRP A 216 -2.75 1.03 -14.58
N PRO A 217 -2.88 -0.21 -14.07
CA PRO A 217 -2.03 -0.80 -13.03
C PRO A 217 -0.65 -1.13 -13.60
N ASN A 218 0.38 -0.89 -12.80
CA ASN A 218 1.75 -1.13 -13.24
C ASN A 218 2.07 -2.63 -13.37
N SER A 219 1.32 -3.47 -12.67
CA SER A 219 1.39 -4.92 -12.67
C SER A 219 -0.01 -5.49 -12.38
N GLU A 220 -0.30 -6.66 -12.93
CA GLU A 220 -1.57 -7.36 -12.64
C GLU A 220 -1.51 -8.20 -11.37
N THR A 221 -0.32 -8.48 -10.87
CA THR A 221 -0.10 -9.30 -9.68
C THR A 221 0.81 -8.62 -8.68
N ALA A 222 0.55 -8.86 -7.40
CA ALA A 222 1.40 -8.35 -6.33
C ALA A 222 2.83 -8.89 -6.45
N PHE A 223 3.00 -10.16 -6.83
CA PHE A 223 4.31 -10.78 -6.95
C PHE A 223 5.18 -10.03 -7.97
N ASP A 224 4.68 -9.84 -9.19
CA ASP A 224 5.39 -9.11 -10.23
C ASP A 224 5.63 -7.64 -9.85
N GLY A 225 4.64 -7.03 -9.20
CA GLY A 225 4.75 -5.67 -8.67
C GLY A 225 5.91 -5.55 -7.68
N PHE A 226 6.00 -6.45 -6.69
CA PHE A 226 7.10 -6.46 -5.72
C PHE A 226 8.45 -6.65 -6.40
N VAL A 227 8.57 -7.61 -7.32
CA VAL A 227 9.84 -7.86 -8.02
C VAL A 227 10.26 -6.63 -8.84
N ASN A 228 9.38 -6.12 -9.71
CA ASN A 228 9.71 -5.00 -10.59
C ASN A 228 9.99 -3.69 -9.83
N TRP A 229 9.16 -3.36 -8.84
CA TRP A 229 9.24 -2.09 -8.13
C TRP A 229 10.20 -2.12 -6.92
N SER A 230 10.81 -3.26 -6.59
CA SER A 230 11.86 -3.33 -5.57
C SER A 230 12.97 -2.28 -5.76
N LYS A 231 13.20 -1.84 -7.00
CA LYS A 231 14.17 -0.79 -7.36
C LYS A 231 13.94 0.56 -6.68
N ILE A 232 12.70 0.89 -6.31
CA ILE A 232 12.37 2.16 -5.64
C ILE A 232 12.26 2.01 -4.12
N SER A 233 12.18 0.80 -3.61
CA SER A 233 12.04 0.51 -2.17
C SER A 233 13.39 0.42 -1.46
N GLY A 234 13.34 0.48 -0.14
CA GLY A 234 14.52 0.37 0.71
C GLY A 234 14.26 0.90 2.11
N ARG A 235 15.23 0.72 3.03
CA ARG A 235 15.15 1.37 4.33
C ARG A 235 15.06 2.88 4.17
N LYS A 236 14.10 3.50 4.86
CA LYS A 236 13.82 4.95 4.78
C LYS A 236 13.37 5.44 3.38
N LYS A 237 13.02 4.53 2.48
CA LYS A 237 12.40 4.84 1.20
C LYS A 237 10.93 4.46 1.23
N ILE A 238 10.25 4.72 0.11
CA ILE A 238 8.84 4.34 -0.05
C ILE A 238 8.65 2.84 0.15
N ARG A 239 7.54 2.45 0.76
CA ARG A 239 7.13 1.05 0.93
C ARG A 239 6.25 0.63 -0.23
N LEU A 240 6.45 -0.59 -0.70
CA LEU A 240 5.61 -1.18 -1.73
C LEU A 240 4.38 -1.80 -1.09
N ASP A 241 3.22 -1.56 -1.66
CA ASP A 241 1.93 -2.08 -1.22
C ASP A 241 1.38 -3.01 -2.30
N GLY A 242 1.29 -4.30 -1.99
CA GLY A 242 0.72 -5.35 -2.84
C GLY A 242 -0.75 -5.62 -2.54
N ASP A 243 -1.46 -4.60 -2.05
CA ASP A 243 -2.88 -4.64 -1.70
C ASP A 243 -3.21 -5.51 -0.48
N PHE A 244 -4.47 -5.81 -0.36
CA PHE A 244 -5.06 -6.53 0.75
C PHE A 244 -4.86 -8.04 0.62
N ILE A 245 -4.54 -8.67 1.75
CA ILE A 245 -4.49 -10.12 1.87
C ILE A 245 -5.84 -10.58 2.43
N ARG A 246 -6.47 -11.49 1.68
CA ARG A 246 -7.67 -12.21 2.09
C ARG A 246 -7.29 -13.68 2.26
N ILE A 247 -6.85 -14.08 3.46
CA ILE A 247 -6.24 -15.40 3.72
C ILE A 247 -7.18 -16.55 3.38
N GLY A 248 -8.48 -16.36 3.60
CA GLY A 248 -9.50 -17.36 3.28
C GLY A 248 -9.71 -17.63 1.79
N SER A 249 -9.07 -16.87 0.89
CA SER A 249 -9.17 -17.08 -0.55
C SER A 249 -8.07 -17.97 -1.12
N TYR A 250 -7.08 -18.33 -0.32
CA TYR A 250 -5.96 -19.19 -0.73
C TYR A 250 -6.26 -20.66 -0.44
N ALA A 251 -5.88 -21.52 -1.38
CA ALA A 251 -6.34 -22.93 -1.40
C ALA A 251 -5.68 -23.79 -0.33
N ASN A 252 -4.44 -23.49 0.06
CA ASN A 252 -3.67 -24.29 1.00
C ASN A 252 -2.72 -23.42 1.83
N ASP A 253 -2.04 -24.03 2.77
CA ASP A 253 -1.16 -23.33 3.70
C ASP A 253 0.13 -22.81 3.04
N ASP A 254 0.62 -23.47 2.00
CA ASP A 254 1.78 -23.02 1.23
C ASP A 254 1.52 -21.69 0.55
N GLU A 255 0.34 -21.53 -0.08
CA GLU A 255 -0.10 -20.25 -0.65
C GLU A 255 -0.25 -19.17 0.42
N LYS A 256 -0.85 -19.51 1.58
CA LYS A 256 -1.03 -18.57 2.68
C LYS A 256 0.30 -18.11 3.27
N MET A 257 1.26 -19.03 3.43
CA MET A 257 2.62 -18.68 3.85
C MET A 257 3.30 -17.76 2.85
N SER A 258 3.18 -18.02 1.56
CA SER A 258 3.79 -17.19 0.51
C SER A 258 3.23 -15.78 0.46
N VAL A 259 1.89 -15.64 0.49
CA VAL A 259 1.25 -14.32 0.41
C VAL A 259 1.55 -13.43 1.63
N VAL A 260 1.75 -14.01 2.80
CA VAL A 260 2.17 -13.28 4.00
C VAL A 260 3.66 -12.97 3.97
N SER A 261 4.48 -13.90 3.48
CA SER A 261 5.94 -13.75 3.50
C SER A 261 6.47 -12.73 2.51
N LEU A 262 5.93 -12.67 1.30
CA LEU A 262 6.50 -11.80 0.26
C LEU A 262 6.41 -10.30 0.61
N PRO A 263 5.28 -9.74 1.07
CA PRO A 263 5.25 -8.37 1.55
C PRO A 263 6.25 -8.11 2.68
N LEU A 264 6.37 -9.03 3.64
CA LEU A 264 7.32 -8.91 4.75
C LEU A 264 8.76 -8.91 4.24
N MET A 265 9.09 -9.78 3.28
CA MET A 265 10.40 -9.80 2.63
C MET A 265 10.69 -8.52 1.86
N ALA A 266 9.71 -7.97 1.16
CA ALA A 266 9.82 -6.70 0.44
C ALA A 266 9.77 -5.46 1.34
N GLY A 267 9.51 -5.63 2.64
CA GLY A 267 9.34 -4.52 3.60
C GLY A 267 8.03 -3.76 3.43
N GLY A 268 7.06 -4.36 2.76
CA GLY A 268 5.71 -3.83 2.58
C GLY A 268 4.79 -4.06 3.79
N PRO A 269 3.57 -3.54 3.75
CA PRO A 269 2.57 -3.82 4.76
C PRO A 269 2.00 -5.24 4.60
N VAL A 270 1.52 -5.79 5.69
CA VAL A 270 0.59 -6.92 5.68
C VAL A 270 -0.80 -6.32 5.97
N ALA A 271 -1.58 -6.14 4.93
CA ALA A 271 -2.91 -5.53 5.00
C ALA A 271 -3.98 -6.63 4.97
N VAL A 272 -4.68 -6.84 6.09
CA VAL A 272 -5.61 -7.94 6.27
C VAL A 272 -7.04 -7.45 6.04
N THR A 273 -7.81 -8.15 5.20
CA THR A 273 -9.23 -7.85 4.93
C THR A 273 -10.17 -8.99 5.30
N ASP A 274 -9.62 -10.05 5.90
CA ASP A 274 -10.47 -11.15 6.38
C ASP A 274 -11.34 -10.69 7.54
N MET A 275 -12.54 -11.27 7.61
CA MET A 275 -13.38 -11.14 8.79
C MET A 275 -12.69 -11.81 9.99
N PRO A 276 -12.86 -11.28 11.21
CA PRO A 276 -12.20 -11.82 12.41
C PRO A 276 -12.67 -13.23 12.80
N THR A 277 -13.70 -13.74 12.14
CA THR A 277 -14.27 -15.07 12.37
C THR A 277 -14.36 -15.86 11.06
N GLY A 278 -14.19 -17.18 11.16
CA GLY A 278 -14.35 -18.08 10.02
C GLY A 278 -13.09 -18.38 9.21
N HIS A 279 -11.95 -17.77 9.56
CA HIS A 279 -10.65 -18.02 8.92
C HIS A 279 -9.55 -18.19 9.95
N ASP A 280 -8.53 -18.99 9.61
CA ASP A 280 -7.33 -19.12 10.42
C ASP A 280 -6.42 -17.91 10.19
N LEU A 281 -6.40 -17.01 11.17
CA LEU A 281 -5.58 -15.81 11.15
C LEU A 281 -4.17 -16.02 11.77
N SER A 282 -3.83 -17.24 12.16
CA SER A 282 -2.52 -17.55 12.77
C SER A 282 -1.34 -17.25 11.83
N PHE A 283 -1.55 -17.33 10.52
CA PHE A 283 -0.57 -16.94 9.51
C PHE A 283 -0.07 -15.50 9.66
N PHE A 284 -0.89 -14.61 10.21
CA PHE A 284 -0.52 -13.20 10.47
C PHE A 284 0.13 -13.01 11.85
N GLN A 285 0.27 -14.06 12.66
CA GLN A 285 0.74 -13.97 14.05
C GLN A 285 2.15 -14.51 14.25
N ASN A 286 2.85 -14.91 13.18
CA ASN A 286 4.22 -15.38 13.27
C ASN A 286 5.16 -14.28 13.75
N ALA A 287 5.58 -14.35 15.01
CA ALA A 287 6.37 -13.31 15.66
C ALA A 287 7.76 -13.11 15.03
N GLU A 288 8.37 -14.19 14.50
CA GLU A 288 9.69 -14.13 13.87
C GLU A 288 9.62 -13.42 12.51
N LEU A 289 8.56 -13.65 11.74
CA LEU A 289 8.32 -12.90 10.50
C LEU A 289 7.91 -11.45 10.77
N LEU A 290 7.05 -11.20 11.75
CA LEU A 290 6.66 -9.85 12.13
C LEU A 290 7.84 -9.02 12.69
N ALA A 291 8.88 -9.69 13.18
CA ALA A 291 10.12 -9.00 13.58
C ALA A 291 10.79 -8.28 12.42
N LEU A 292 10.58 -8.71 11.17
CA LEU A 292 11.07 -8.00 9.97
C LEU A 292 10.48 -6.60 9.88
N GLN A 293 9.17 -6.44 10.11
CA GLN A 293 8.53 -5.11 10.11
C GLN A 293 9.04 -4.23 11.26
N LYS A 294 9.20 -4.79 12.47
CA LYS A 294 9.73 -4.07 13.62
C LYS A 294 11.17 -3.60 13.39
N ASP A 295 11.98 -4.39 12.70
CA ASP A 295 13.33 -4.02 12.27
C ASP A 295 13.32 -2.91 11.20
N GLY A 296 12.23 -2.76 10.48
CA GLY A 296 12.16 -1.93 9.26
C GLY A 296 12.91 -2.58 8.10
N PHE A 297 12.98 -3.90 8.09
CA PHE A 297 13.63 -4.70 7.05
C PHE A 297 13.04 -4.40 5.66
N VAL A 298 13.88 -4.43 4.65
CA VAL A 298 13.50 -4.37 3.23
C VAL A 298 14.50 -5.22 2.47
N GLY A 299 14.03 -6.37 2.02
CA GLY A 299 14.78 -7.24 1.12
C GLY A 299 14.69 -6.79 -0.34
N GLN A 300 15.48 -7.46 -1.17
CA GLN A 300 15.49 -7.31 -2.62
C GLN A 300 15.46 -8.70 -3.27
N PRO A 301 14.87 -8.85 -4.45
CA PRO A 301 15.02 -10.07 -5.23
C PRO A 301 16.48 -10.18 -5.73
N VAL A 302 16.94 -11.40 -5.94
CA VAL A 302 18.29 -11.65 -6.51
C VAL A 302 18.41 -11.03 -7.90
N ALA A 303 17.36 -11.13 -8.70
CA ALA A 303 17.20 -10.37 -9.94
C ALA A 303 15.77 -9.88 -10.10
N ARG A 304 15.60 -8.79 -10.88
CA ARG A 304 14.26 -8.29 -11.24
C ARG A 304 13.76 -8.94 -12.52
N ASP A 305 13.81 -10.25 -12.55
CA ASP A 305 13.33 -11.07 -13.66
C ASP A 305 12.05 -11.78 -13.24
N LEU A 306 10.97 -11.55 -13.96
CA LEU A 306 9.64 -12.07 -13.64
C LEU A 306 9.44 -13.52 -14.11
N TRP A 307 10.33 -14.03 -14.96
CA TRP A 307 10.27 -15.37 -15.52
C TRP A 307 11.34 -16.32 -15.00
N ASN A 308 12.37 -15.77 -14.37
CA ASN A 308 13.47 -16.54 -13.82
C ASN A 308 13.28 -16.73 -12.30
N THR A 309 13.78 -17.85 -11.79
CA THR A 309 13.80 -18.18 -10.35
C THR A 309 14.56 -17.16 -9.52
N ASP A 310 15.48 -16.39 -10.08
CA ASP A 310 16.18 -15.31 -9.37
C ASP A 310 15.24 -14.18 -8.91
N GLY A 311 14.11 -13.97 -9.61
CA GLY A 311 13.03 -13.07 -9.15
C GLY A 311 12.18 -13.67 -8.01
N GLU A 312 12.23 -14.98 -7.84
CA GLU A 312 11.53 -15.71 -6.78
C GLU A 312 12.41 -15.89 -5.50
N MET A 313 13.68 -15.46 -5.55
CA MET A 313 14.61 -15.54 -4.43
C MET A 313 14.91 -14.14 -3.90
N TRP A 314 14.68 -13.95 -2.61
CA TRP A 314 14.78 -12.65 -1.94
C TRP A 314 15.80 -12.71 -0.81
N TYR A 315 16.48 -11.60 -0.55
CA TYR A 315 17.44 -11.49 0.54
C TYR A 315 17.53 -10.06 1.07
N GLY A 316 17.96 -9.93 2.31
CA GLY A 316 18.23 -8.64 2.92
C GLY A 316 18.88 -8.77 4.28
N GLN A 317 19.45 -7.67 4.77
CA GLN A 317 20.12 -7.64 6.07
C GLN A 317 19.26 -6.92 7.11
N MET A 318 19.14 -7.50 8.29
CA MET A 318 18.56 -6.88 9.46
C MET A 318 19.55 -5.94 10.15
N LYS A 319 19.07 -5.07 11.05
CA LYS A 319 19.92 -4.14 11.80
C LYS A 319 20.90 -4.83 12.75
N ASP A 320 20.57 -6.02 13.20
CA ASP A 320 21.44 -6.84 14.07
C ASP A 320 22.58 -7.54 13.29
N GLY A 321 22.68 -7.30 11.98
CA GLY A 321 23.68 -7.92 11.12
C GLY A 321 23.29 -9.30 10.59
N SER A 322 22.21 -9.90 11.05
CA SER A 322 21.68 -11.14 10.48
C SER A 322 21.10 -10.91 9.09
N TRP A 323 21.00 -11.97 8.31
CA TRP A 323 20.40 -11.94 6.98
C TRP A 323 19.12 -12.76 6.96
N VAL A 324 18.19 -12.35 6.10
CA VAL A 324 16.98 -13.12 5.85
C VAL A 324 16.92 -13.45 4.36
N ILE A 325 16.65 -14.72 4.07
CA ILE A 325 16.53 -15.25 2.72
C ILE A 325 15.13 -15.83 2.57
N GLY A 326 14.46 -15.49 1.47
CA GLY A 326 13.18 -16.05 1.08
C GLY A 326 13.32 -16.78 -0.26
N LEU A 327 12.95 -18.04 -0.29
CA LEU A 327 12.88 -18.87 -1.49
C LEU A 327 11.41 -19.12 -1.77
N PHE A 328 10.90 -18.60 -2.88
CA PHE A 328 9.52 -18.77 -3.31
C PHE A 328 9.43 -19.72 -4.50
N ASN A 329 8.30 -20.35 -4.65
CA ASN A 329 8.00 -21.21 -5.79
C ASN A 329 6.65 -20.83 -6.41
N ARG A 330 6.68 -20.25 -7.59
CA ARG A 330 5.47 -19.87 -8.34
C ARG A 330 4.93 -20.98 -9.25
N SER A 331 5.63 -22.12 -9.34
CA SER A 331 5.20 -23.22 -10.21
C SER A 331 4.13 -24.08 -9.55
N ALA A 332 3.37 -24.80 -10.39
CA ALA A 332 2.36 -25.74 -9.94
C ALA A 332 2.92 -27.02 -9.32
N ASP A 333 4.22 -27.27 -9.49
CA ASP A 333 4.90 -28.44 -8.95
C ASP A 333 5.90 -28.04 -7.87
N THR A 334 6.22 -28.96 -6.97
CA THR A 334 7.34 -28.80 -6.04
C THR A 334 8.65 -28.63 -6.83
N ALA A 335 9.43 -27.63 -6.47
CA ALA A 335 10.65 -27.32 -7.17
C ALA A 335 11.82 -27.05 -6.21
N LEU A 336 13.01 -27.49 -6.63
CA LEU A 336 14.25 -27.15 -5.95
C LEU A 336 14.55 -25.66 -6.14
N ARG A 337 14.76 -24.95 -5.04
CA ARG A 337 15.24 -23.56 -5.02
C ARG A 337 16.59 -23.52 -4.31
N SER A 338 17.57 -22.90 -4.96
CA SER A 338 18.94 -22.85 -4.45
C SER A 338 19.52 -21.47 -4.67
N LEU A 339 19.99 -20.83 -3.60
CA LEU A 339 20.68 -19.53 -3.63
C LEU A 339 22.10 -19.68 -3.10
N GLU A 340 23.09 -19.52 -3.98
CA GLU A 340 24.48 -19.42 -3.61
C GLU A 340 24.72 -18.17 -2.77
N LEU A 341 25.30 -18.33 -1.57
CA LEU A 341 25.56 -17.23 -0.65
C LEU A 341 26.53 -16.19 -1.24
N SER A 342 27.46 -16.63 -2.08
CA SER A 342 28.41 -15.77 -2.81
C SER A 342 27.72 -14.80 -3.75
N LYS A 343 26.58 -15.16 -4.38
CA LYS A 343 25.80 -14.27 -5.24
C LYS A 343 25.29 -13.02 -4.51
N ILE A 344 25.10 -13.13 -3.20
CA ILE A 344 24.62 -12.03 -2.34
C ILE A 344 25.74 -11.48 -1.43
N GLY A 345 26.99 -11.81 -1.73
CA GLY A 345 28.17 -11.31 -1.02
C GLY A 345 28.41 -11.92 0.36
N LEU A 346 27.80 -13.06 0.69
CA LEU A 346 27.99 -13.74 1.96
C LEU A 346 29.08 -14.80 1.85
N THR A 347 29.98 -14.77 2.84
CA THR A 347 31.08 -15.72 2.95
C THR A 347 31.18 -16.30 4.38
N GLY A 348 31.82 -17.45 4.49
CA GLY A 348 31.99 -18.16 5.78
C GLY A 348 30.72 -18.92 6.20
N THR A 349 30.69 -19.35 7.44
CA THR A 349 29.64 -20.23 7.95
C THR A 349 28.53 -19.46 8.65
N TRP A 350 27.30 -19.89 8.43
CA TRP A 350 26.09 -19.27 8.95
C TRP A 350 25.19 -20.30 9.62
N ASN A 351 24.65 -19.98 10.80
CA ASN A 351 23.58 -20.75 11.42
C ASN A 351 22.28 -20.43 10.70
N VAL A 352 21.44 -21.42 10.46
CA VAL A 352 20.18 -21.30 9.71
C VAL A 352 19.01 -21.56 10.65
N ARG A 353 18.04 -20.65 10.66
CA ARG A 353 16.77 -20.80 11.37
C ARG A 353 15.60 -20.64 10.40
N ASP A 354 14.74 -21.63 10.30
CA ASP A 354 13.48 -21.56 9.54
C ASP A 354 12.45 -20.77 10.33
N LEU A 355 11.97 -19.67 9.75
CA LEU A 355 11.07 -18.73 10.43
C LEU A 355 9.61 -19.20 10.49
N TRP A 356 9.20 -20.08 9.59
CA TRP A 356 7.86 -20.69 9.65
C TRP A 356 7.82 -21.88 10.58
N LYS A 357 8.84 -22.71 10.56
CA LYS A 357 8.93 -23.89 11.43
C LYS A 357 9.39 -23.57 12.85
N HIS A 358 9.91 -22.36 13.08
CA HIS A 358 10.53 -21.95 14.34
C HIS A 358 11.66 -22.90 14.78
N ALA A 359 12.43 -23.40 13.82
CA ALA A 359 13.42 -24.45 14.03
C ALA A 359 14.80 -24.09 13.47
N ASP A 360 15.83 -24.46 14.20
CA ASP A 360 17.20 -24.35 13.73
C ASP A 360 17.52 -25.54 12.81
N GLU A 361 18.11 -25.26 11.64
CA GLU A 361 18.40 -26.24 10.59
C GLU A 361 19.92 -26.51 10.41
N GLY A 362 20.73 -26.15 11.41
CA GLY A 362 22.15 -26.34 11.35
C GLY A 362 22.95 -25.21 10.73
N LYS A 363 24.03 -25.54 10.03
CA LYS A 363 24.98 -24.55 9.49
C LYS A 363 25.15 -24.73 7.98
N VAL A 364 25.38 -23.62 7.28
CA VAL A 364 25.69 -23.58 5.85
C VAL A 364 26.85 -22.62 5.57
N SER A 365 27.60 -22.87 4.49
CA SER A 365 28.70 -22.00 4.07
C SER A 365 28.66 -21.63 2.58
N GLU A 366 27.91 -22.36 1.76
CA GLU A 366 27.92 -22.23 0.32
C GLU A 366 26.57 -21.74 -0.21
N LYS A 367 25.50 -22.39 0.15
CA LYS A 367 24.15 -22.12 -0.37
C LYS A 367 23.04 -22.37 0.63
N ILE A 368 21.91 -21.74 0.42
CA ILE A 368 20.61 -22.13 0.97
C ILE A 368 19.84 -22.85 -0.13
N GLU A 369 19.40 -24.05 0.19
CA GLU A 369 18.68 -24.90 -0.76
C GLU A 369 17.49 -25.58 -0.07
N ALA A 370 16.37 -25.65 -0.78
CA ALA A 370 15.18 -26.33 -0.31
C ALA A 370 14.32 -26.85 -1.46
N SER A 371 13.68 -27.98 -1.25
CA SER A 371 12.54 -28.42 -2.03
C SER A 371 11.32 -27.61 -1.55
N VAL A 372 10.86 -26.66 -2.36
CA VAL A 372 9.76 -25.76 -2.03
C VAL A 372 8.50 -26.29 -2.68
N PRO A 373 7.41 -26.51 -1.92
CA PRO A 373 6.14 -26.98 -2.48
C PRO A 373 5.60 -26.05 -3.57
N SER A 374 4.65 -26.55 -4.37
CA SER A 374 3.87 -25.72 -5.28
C SER A 374 3.31 -24.50 -4.54
N HIS A 375 3.51 -23.32 -5.11
CA HIS A 375 3.06 -22.02 -4.57
C HIS A 375 3.59 -21.66 -3.18
N GLY A 376 4.51 -22.48 -2.64
CA GLY A 376 5.05 -22.34 -1.30
C GLY A 376 6.23 -21.39 -1.20
N CYS A 377 6.73 -21.27 0.01
CA CYS A 377 7.95 -20.54 0.30
C CYS A 377 8.76 -21.20 1.43
N LYS A 378 10.05 -20.86 1.47
CA LYS A 378 10.91 -21.11 2.63
C LYS A 378 11.57 -19.78 3.02
N ILE A 379 11.40 -19.39 4.28
CA ILE A 379 11.98 -18.15 4.82
C ILE A 379 12.95 -18.53 5.94
N VAL A 380 14.22 -18.17 5.77
CA VAL A 380 15.25 -18.47 6.76
C VAL A 380 16.00 -17.22 7.22
N LYS A 381 16.34 -17.19 8.50
CA LYS A 381 17.27 -16.22 9.08
C LYS A 381 18.65 -16.83 9.22
N LEU A 382 19.67 -16.08 8.78
CA LEU A 382 21.08 -16.45 8.88
C LEU A 382 21.76 -15.60 9.93
N THR A 383 22.42 -16.24 10.89
CA THR A 383 23.30 -15.57 11.86
C THR A 383 24.72 -16.10 11.70
N LYS A 384 25.71 -15.20 11.78
CA LYS A 384 27.11 -15.60 11.62
C LYS A 384 27.45 -16.69 12.64
N ALA A 385 27.99 -17.80 12.17
CA ALA A 385 28.52 -18.82 13.08
C ALA A 385 29.86 -18.36 13.67
N ASN A 386 30.01 -18.58 14.95
CA ASN A 386 31.30 -18.40 15.66
C ASN A 386 32.32 -19.44 15.23
#